data_c86353a4d2a0216e01ab5a04c195cd38
#
_entry.id   c86353a4d2a0216e01ab5a04c195cd38
#
_cell.length_a   1.000
_cell.length_b   1.000
_cell.length_c   1.000
_cell.angle_alpha   90.00
_cell.angle_beta   90.00
_cell.angle_gamma   90.00
#
_symmetry.space_group_name_H-M   'P 1'
#
loop_
_entity.id
_entity.type
_entity.pdbx_description
1 polymer ?
#
loop_
_entity_poly.entity_id
_entity_poly.type
_entity_poly.pdbx_seq_one_letter_code
_entity_poly.pdbx_strand_id
1 'polypeptide(L)'
;MLRKRRNRLLHKSMSITITFGVIVMLLLLSSCGGKKKAMGEAITERDSLPMMTTLGVTTLISDSGVTRYRVNTEEWSVYDRKKPSYWAFEKGVYLEQFDSIFHIEASIKADTAYYYDKERLWKLIGNVDIQNRKGERFNTELLYWNEATQKVYSDKFIRIQQPDRIITGHGFDSNQQMTIYTIHNIEGIFYVDEEAGGQIGRAHV
;
A
#
# COMPACT_ATOMS: atom_id res chain seq x y z
N MET A 1 15.82 -30.54 87.64
CA MET A 1 16.84 -30.46 86.56
C MET A 1 16.24 -30.66 85.16
N LEU A 2 15.02 -31.15 84.95
CA LEU A 2 14.39 -31.44 83.67
C LEU A 2 13.83 -30.23 82.90
N ARG A 3 13.44 -29.14 83.58
CA ARG A 3 12.81 -27.94 82.93
C ARG A 3 13.80 -27.12 82.09
N LYS A 4 15.11 -27.11 82.54
CA LYS A 4 16.16 -26.32 81.84
C LYS A 4 16.61 -26.99 80.51
N ARG A 5 16.50 -28.31 80.38
CA ARG A 5 16.80 -29.05 79.10
C ARG A 5 15.75 -28.84 78.03
N ARG A 6 14.46 -28.79 78.43
CA ARG A 6 13.34 -28.60 77.49
C ARG A 6 13.38 -27.23 76.80
N ASN A 7 13.73 -26.18 77.52
CA ASN A 7 13.85 -24.83 76.94
C ASN A 7 15.03 -24.68 75.96
N ARG A 8 16.14 -25.40 76.15
CA ARG A 8 17.28 -25.38 75.20
C ARG A 8 16.95 -26.12 73.91
N LEU A 9 16.16 -27.15 73.94
CA LEU A 9 15.73 -27.91 72.75
C LEU A 9 14.69 -27.11 71.91
N LEU A 10 13.77 -26.41 72.61
CA LEU A 10 12.80 -25.52 71.97
C LEU A 10 13.47 -24.33 71.26
N HIS A 11 14.48 -23.71 71.92
CA HIS A 11 15.26 -22.61 71.33
C HIS A 11 16.09 -23.08 70.11
N LYS A 12 16.68 -24.28 70.15
CA LYS A 12 17.41 -24.83 68.99
C LYS A 12 16.50 -25.16 67.83
N SER A 13 15.32 -25.74 68.10
CA SER A 13 14.35 -26.02 67.05
C SER A 13 13.81 -24.75 66.38
N MET A 14 13.51 -23.71 67.19
CA MET A 14 12.99 -22.46 66.71
C MET A 14 14.05 -21.66 65.88
N SER A 15 15.32 -21.78 66.28
CA SER A 15 16.42 -21.16 65.51
C SER A 15 16.64 -21.83 64.15
N ILE A 16 16.49 -23.15 64.04
CA ILE A 16 16.62 -23.92 62.80
C ILE A 16 15.48 -23.62 61.83
N THR A 17 14.26 -23.45 62.32
CA THR A 17 13.10 -23.12 61.46
C THR A 17 13.20 -21.68 60.95
N ILE A 18 13.70 -20.73 61.72
CA ILE A 18 13.90 -19.36 61.31
C ILE A 18 15.01 -19.27 60.24
N THR A 19 16.14 -19.95 60.44
CA THR A 19 17.24 -19.97 59.46
C THR A 19 16.81 -20.64 58.14
N PHE A 20 16.04 -21.71 58.20
CA PHE A 20 15.50 -22.35 56.99
C PHE A 20 14.53 -21.45 56.25
N GLY A 21 13.65 -20.72 56.95
CA GLY A 21 12.72 -19.75 56.37
C GLY A 21 13.48 -18.58 55.66
N VAL A 22 14.54 -18.10 56.28
CA VAL A 22 15.36 -17.03 55.67
C VAL A 22 16.09 -17.52 54.41
N ILE A 23 16.61 -18.75 54.41
CA ILE A 23 17.30 -19.31 53.25
C ILE A 23 16.29 -19.54 52.09
N VAL A 24 15.08 -20.01 52.35
CA VAL A 24 14.03 -20.17 51.34
C VAL A 24 13.62 -18.79 50.79
N MET A 25 13.48 -17.79 51.66
CA MET A 25 13.16 -16.42 51.25
C MET A 25 14.26 -15.80 50.37
N LEU A 26 15.54 -16.05 50.69
CA LEU A 26 16.69 -15.58 49.89
C LEU A 26 16.75 -16.28 48.53
N LEU A 27 16.39 -17.57 48.48
CA LEU A 27 16.33 -18.31 47.20
C LEU A 27 15.19 -17.84 46.29
N LEU A 28 14.08 -17.36 46.87
CA LEU A 28 12.96 -16.81 46.08
C LEU A 28 13.28 -15.40 45.52
N LEU A 29 14.20 -14.67 46.10
CA LEU A 29 14.62 -13.36 45.61
C LEU A 29 15.64 -13.43 44.46
N SER A 30 16.25 -14.56 44.18
CA SER A 30 17.20 -14.75 43.08
C SER A 30 16.55 -15.11 41.72
N SER A 31 15.22 -15.19 41.66
CA SER A 31 14.50 -15.56 40.43
C SER A 31 14.26 -14.43 39.42
N CYS A 32 14.90 -13.28 39.57
CA CYS A 32 14.72 -12.16 38.64
C CYS A 32 15.96 -11.91 37.78
N GLY A 33 16.50 -12.98 37.18
CA GLY A 33 17.56 -12.94 36.16
C GLY A 33 17.01 -13.26 34.77
N GLY A 34 15.92 -12.61 34.35
CA GLY A 34 15.48 -12.67 32.96
C GLY A 34 16.60 -12.14 32.06
N LYS A 35 17.19 -13.01 31.20
CA LYS A 35 18.05 -12.57 30.09
C LYS A 35 17.29 -11.46 29.37
N LYS A 36 17.77 -10.22 29.46
CA LYS A 36 17.30 -9.14 28.58
C LYS A 36 17.51 -9.67 27.16
N LYS A 37 16.42 -10.02 26.47
CA LYS A 37 16.48 -10.18 25.03
C LYS A 37 17.12 -8.90 24.53
N ALA A 38 18.24 -9.02 23.79
CA ALA A 38 18.82 -7.89 23.12
C ALA A 38 17.67 -7.24 22.34
N MET A 39 17.20 -6.09 22.79
CA MET A 39 16.32 -5.25 21.98
C MET A 39 17.18 -4.92 20.77
N GLY A 40 16.71 -5.33 19.58
CA GLY A 40 17.34 -4.96 18.34
C GLY A 40 17.69 -3.47 18.36
N GLU A 41 18.71 -3.08 17.63
CA GLU A 41 19.17 -1.68 17.54
C GLU A 41 17.95 -0.76 17.47
N ALA A 42 17.92 0.26 18.34
CA ALA A 42 16.84 1.22 18.35
C ALA A 42 16.75 1.85 16.97
N ILE A 43 15.61 1.65 16.29
CA ILE A 43 15.34 2.27 14.98
C ILE A 43 15.39 3.77 15.21
N THR A 44 16.51 4.38 14.84
CA THR A 44 16.79 5.82 15.04
C THR A 44 16.00 6.69 14.05
N GLU A 45 15.55 6.11 12.94
CA GLU A 45 14.79 6.81 11.90
C GLU A 45 13.35 6.30 11.80
N ARG A 46 12.55 6.54 12.84
CA ARG A 46 11.11 6.21 12.82
C ARG A 46 10.35 6.86 11.67
N ASP A 47 10.84 7.99 11.18
CA ASP A 47 10.19 8.73 10.09
C ASP A 47 10.40 8.09 8.70
N SER A 48 11.35 7.14 8.59
CA SER A 48 11.57 6.37 7.36
C SER A 48 10.68 5.13 7.23
N LEU A 49 10.08 4.68 8.33
CA LEU A 49 9.26 3.48 8.36
C LEU A 49 7.78 3.79 8.11
N PRO A 50 7.05 2.88 7.47
CA PRO A 50 5.60 3.00 7.38
C PRO A 50 4.96 2.87 8.77
N MET A 51 3.90 3.62 9.03
CA MET A 51 3.05 3.47 10.20
C MET A 51 2.33 2.10 10.19
N MET A 52 1.96 1.65 9.00
CA MET A 52 1.23 0.41 8.76
C MET A 52 1.66 -0.19 7.42
N THR A 53 1.79 -1.51 7.38
CA THR A 53 1.89 -2.30 6.14
C THR A 53 0.89 -3.43 6.20
N THR A 54 0.08 -3.59 5.14
CA THR A 54 -0.91 -4.65 5.00
C THR A 54 -0.65 -5.41 3.72
N LEU A 55 -0.78 -6.74 3.76
CA LEU A 55 -0.55 -7.62 2.62
C LEU A 55 -1.85 -8.19 2.09
N GLY A 56 -1.93 -8.42 0.78
CA GLY A 56 -3.07 -9.05 0.12
C GLY A 56 -4.36 -8.23 0.29
N VAL A 57 -4.36 -6.97 -0.12
CA VAL A 57 -5.45 -6.02 0.15
C VAL A 57 -6.42 -5.97 -1.00
N THR A 58 -7.70 -6.12 -0.69
CA THR A 58 -8.84 -5.70 -1.53
C THR A 58 -9.68 -4.74 -0.70
N THR A 59 -9.78 -3.49 -1.12
CA THR A 59 -10.57 -2.48 -0.40
C THR A 59 -11.55 -1.78 -1.32
N LEU A 60 -12.72 -1.40 -0.77
CA LEU A 60 -13.73 -0.60 -1.43
C LEU A 60 -13.75 0.79 -0.81
N ILE A 61 -13.70 1.80 -1.65
CA ILE A 61 -13.78 3.21 -1.25
C ILE A 61 -15.16 3.73 -1.65
N SER A 62 -15.90 4.22 -0.65
CA SER A 62 -17.24 4.75 -0.85
C SER A 62 -17.26 6.25 -0.57
N ASP A 63 -18.02 6.99 -1.36
CA ASP A 63 -18.35 8.39 -1.14
C ASP A 63 -19.85 8.56 -1.07
N SER A 64 -20.32 9.21 0.01
CA SER A 64 -21.75 9.49 0.23
C SER A 64 -22.64 8.24 0.13
N GLY A 65 -22.15 7.08 0.62
CA GLY A 65 -22.88 5.81 0.62
C GLY A 65 -22.85 5.04 -0.71
N VAL A 66 -22.16 5.56 -1.73
CA VAL A 66 -21.99 4.89 -3.02
C VAL A 66 -20.54 4.41 -3.14
N THR A 67 -20.33 3.12 -3.45
CA THR A 67 -18.98 2.60 -3.74
C THR A 67 -18.47 3.19 -5.05
N ARG A 68 -17.34 3.89 -4.97
CA ARG A 68 -16.73 4.57 -6.11
C ARG A 68 -15.54 3.85 -6.68
N TYR A 69 -14.73 3.23 -5.82
CA TYR A 69 -13.48 2.60 -6.26
C TYR A 69 -13.27 1.27 -5.56
N ARG A 70 -12.56 0.36 -6.25
CA ARG A 70 -11.96 -0.84 -5.69
C ARG A 70 -10.45 -0.77 -5.91
N VAL A 71 -9.69 -1.05 -4.87
CA VAL A 71 -8.23 -1.13 -4.93
C VAL A 71 -7.82 -2.56 -4.58
N ASN A 72 -7.06 -3.19 -5.47
CA ASN A 72 -6.43 -4.49 -5.26
C ASN A 72 -4.92 -4.31 -5.32
N THR A 73 -4.20 -4.81 -4.33
CA THR A 73 -2.74 -4.76 -4.27
C THR A 73 -2.17 -5.89 -3.42
N GLU A 74 -0.94 -6.32 -3.70
CA GLU A 74 -0.25 -7.29 -2.85
C GLU A 74 0.28 -6.67 -1.55
N GLU A 75 0.59 -5.38 -1.58
CA GLU A 75 1.12 -4.66 -0.41
C GLU A 75 0.65 -3.20 -0.41
N TRP A 76 0.18 -2.75 0.75
CA TRP A 76 -0.20 -1.37 1.02
C TRP A 76 0.53 -0.88 2.26
N SER A 77 1.39 0.12 2.11
CA SER A 77 2.14 0.76 3.18
C SER A 77 1.73 2.22 3.35
N VAL A 78 1.54 2.66 4.60
CA VAL A 78 1.13 4.04 4.95
C VAL A 78 2.28 4.77 5.61
N TYR A 79 2.69 5.90 5.04
CA TYR A 79 3.76 6.78 5.51
C TYR A 79 3.17 8.12 5.97
N ASP A 80 2.66 8.16 7.21
CA ASP A 80 2.01 9.34 7.79
C ASP A 80 2.97 10.44 8.25
N ARG A 81 4.23 10.07 8.55
CA ARG A 81 5.29 10.99 9.02
C ARG A 81 6.11 11.62 7.92
N LYS A 82 6.05 11.09 6.71
CA LYS A 82 6.69 11.71 5.54
C LYS A 82 6.03 13.04 5.21
N LYS A 83 6.78 13.91 4.57
CA LYS A 83 6.28 15.22 4.09
C LYS A 83 6.56 15.34 2.59
N PRO A 84 5.52 15.23 1.74
CA PRO A 84 4.11 14.95 2.06
C PRO A 84 3.90 13.53 2.59
N SER A 85 2.80 13.31 3.34
CA SER A 85 2.33 11.95 3.69
C SER A 85 1.80 11.25 2.44
N TYR A 86 1.94 9.92 2.39
CA TYR A 86 1.47 9.13 1.26
C TYR A 86 1.21 7.67 1.61
N TRP A 87 0.42 7.02 0.79
CA TRP A 87 0.28 5.58 0.76
C TRP A 87 1.09 5.03 -0.41
N ALA A 88 1.78 3.92 -0.19
CA ALA A 88 2.61 3.26 -1.20
C ALA A 88 2.03 1.89 -1.55
N PHE A 89 2.02 1.60 -2.85
CA PHE A 89 1.61 0.34 -3.48
C PHE A 89 2.73 -0.10 -4.41
N GLU A 90 3.81 -0.65 -3.84
CA GLU A 90 5.06 -0.90 -4.57
C GLU A 90 5.13 -2.30 -5.22
N LYS A 91 4.13 -3.16 -4.96
CA LYS A 91 4.03 -4.52 -5.53
C LYS A 91 2.84 -4.69 -6.47
N GLY A 92 2.58 -3.66 -7.25
CA GLY A 92 1.47 -3.62 -8.17
C GLY A 92 0.17 -3.12 -7.55
N VAL A 93 -0.61 -2.44 -8.39
CA VAL A 93 -1.94 -1.95 -8.03
C VAL A 93 -2.90 -2.17 -9.19
N TYR A 94 -4.13 -2.55 -8.87
CA TYR A 94 -5.26 -2.57 -9.78
C TYR A 94 -6.41 -1.79 -9.19
N LEU A 95 -6.79 -0.71 -9.87
CA LEU A 95 -7.86 0.21 -9.47
C LEU A 95 -9.04 0.05 -10.42
N GLU A 96 -10.25 0.01 -9.88
CA GLU A 96 -11.50 0.08 -10.65
C GLU A 96 -12.32 1.26 -10.17
N GLN A 97 -12.84 2.03 -11.11
CA GLN A 97 -13.81 3.09 -10.85
C GLN A 97 -15.20 2.61 -11.23
N PHE A 98 -16.17 2.86 -10.36
CA PHE A 98 -17.57 2.48 -10.55
C PHE A 98 -18.48 3.69 -10.76
N ASP A 99 -19.53 3.50 -11.56
CA ASP A 99 -20.66 4.41 -11.64
C ASP A 99 -21.58 4.27 -10.41
N SER A 100 -22.70 4.99 -10.41
CA SER A 100 -23.67 5.00 -9.30
C SER A 100 -24.41 3.67 -9.11
N ILE A 101 -24.40 2.79 -10.09
CA ILE A 101 -25.07 1.48 -10.10
C ILE A 101 -24.06 0.31 -10.14
N PHE A 102 -22.79 0.60 -9.73
CA PHE A 102 -21.72 -0.36 -9.56
C PHE A 102 -21.23 -1.04 -10.85
N HIS A 103 -21.33 -0.36 -12.00
CA HIS A 103 -20.66 -0.80 -13.22
C HIS A 103 -19.27 -0.16 -13.31
N ILE A 104 -18.31 -0.90 -13.87
CA ILE A 104 -16.94 -0.38 -14.08
C ILE A 104 -16.97 0.66 -15.20
N GLU A 105 -16.55 1.89 -14.88
CA GLU A 105 -16.37 2.99 -15.84
C GLU A 105 -14.96 3.03 -16.39
N ALA A 106 -13.98 2.76 -15.53
CA ALA A 106 -12.56 2.69 -15.89
C ALA A 106 -11.81 1.73 -14.96
N SER A 107 -10.75 1.14 -15.46
CA SER A 107 -9.79 0.39 -14.67
C SER A 107 -8.37 0.84 -14.98
N ILE A 108 -7.49 0.79 -13.97
CA ILE A 108 -6.10 1.19 -14.08
C ILE A 108 -5.25 0.10 -13.43
N LYS A 109 -4.19 -0.32 -14.13
CA LYS A 109 -3.15 -1.21 -13.61
C LYS A 109 -1.81 -0.49 -13.69
N ALA A 110 -0.94 -0.66 -12.67
CA ALA A 110 0.43 -0.15 -12.68
C ALA A 110 1.33 -1.04 -11.82
N ASP A 111 2.64 -0.98 -12.05
CA ASP A 111 3.62 -1.72 -11.25
C ASP A 111 3.79 -1.11 -9.87
N THR A 112 3.70 0.22 -9.78
CA THR A 112 3.83 0.97 -8.53
C THR A 112 2.85 2.14 -8.52
N ALA A 113 2.28 2.44 -7.36
CA ALA A 113 1.50 3.65 -7.17
C ALA A 113 1.78 4.30 -5.82
N TYR A 114 1.63 5.62 -5.79
CA TYR A 114 1.64 6.44 -4.58
C TYR A 114 0.37 7.29 -4.54
N TYR A 115 -0.27 7.32 -3.38
CA TYR A 115 -1.43 8.18 -3.14
C TYR A 115 -1.09 9.21 -2.08
N TYR A 116 -1.08 10.47 -2.46
CA TYR A 116 -0.87 11.63 -1.60
C TYR A 116 -2.23 12.08 -1.06
N ASP A 117 -2.54 11.68 0.16
CA ASP A 117 -3.89 11.80 0.74
C ASP A 117 -4.36 13.25 0.90
N LYS A 118 -3.47 14.16 1.25
CA LYS A 118 -3.78 15.59 1.42
C LYS A 118 -4.02 16.29 0.10
N GLU A 119 -3.26 15.95 -0.90
CA GLU A 119 -3.36 16.48 -2.27
C GLU A 119 -4.44 15.78 -3.09
N ARG A 120 -4.95 14.62 -2.61
CA ARG A 120 -5.85 13.73 -3.33
C ARG A 120 -5.30 13.38 -4.71
N LEU A 121 -4.01 13.06 -4.75
CA LEU A 121 -3.24 12.84 -5.97
C LEU A 121 -2.68 11.42 -6.01
N TRP A 122 -3.08 10.68 -7.02
CA TRP A 122 -2.45 9.42 -7.39
C TRP A 122 -1.29 9.68 -8.36
N LYS A 123 -0.18 8.98 -8.13
CA LYS A 123 0.96 8.88 -9.05
C LYS A 123 1.18 7.41 -9.33
N LEU A 124 0.97 6.98 -10.58
CA LEU A 124 1.13 5.61 -11.04
C LEU A 124 2.35 5.52 -11.95
N ILE A 125 3.17 4.49 -11.77
CA ILE A 125 4.48 4.36 -12.39
C ILE A 125 4.68 2.92 -12.88
N GLY A 126 5.22 2.78 -14.08
CA GLY A 126 5.59 1.52 -14.72
C GLY A 126 4.40 0.75 -15.27
N ASN A 127 4.45 0.44 -16.56
CA ASN A 127 3.44 -0.34 -17.27
C ASN A 127 1.99 0.09 -16.97
N VAL A 128 1.76 1.40 -16.90
CA VAL A 128 0.42 1.93 -16.62
C VAL A 128 -0.50 1.58 -17.78
N ASP A 129 -1.55 0.82 -17.48
CA ASP A 129 -2.52 0.31 -18.44
C ASP A 129 -3.92 0.69 -17.96
N ILE A 130 -4.61 1.51 -18.74
CA ILE A 130 -5.95 2.00 -18.43
C ILE A 130 -6.92 1.50 -19.48
N GLN A 131 -8.08 1.07 -19.02
CA GLN A 131 -9.19 0.74 -19.90
C GLN A 131 -10.40 1.55 -19.47
N ASN A 132 -11.04 2.24 -20.44
CA ASN A 132 -12.26 2.98 -20.20
C ASN A 132 -13.50 2.17 -20.60
N ARG A 133 -14.68 2.71 -20.31
CA ARG A 133 -15.97 2.09 -20.61
C ARG A 133 -16.23 1.88 -22.12
N LYS A 134 -15.56 2.67 -22.98
CA LYS A 134 -15.66 2.52 -24.45
C LYS A 134 -14.79 1.38 -25.00
N GLY A 135 -14.02 0.69 -24.14
CA GLY A 135 -13.06 -0.34 -24.53
C GLY A 135 -11.75 0.23 -25.09
N GLU A 136 -11.55 1.55 -25.04
CA GLU A 136 -10.28 2.16 -25.41
C GLU A 136 -9.23 1.85 -24.35
N ARG A 137 -8.01 1.60 -24.78
CA ARG A 137 -6.88 1.23 -23.90
C ARG A 137 -5.76 2.25 -24.01
N PHE A 138 -5.27 2.71 -22.87
CA PHE A 138 -4.23 3.73 -22.78
C PHE A 138 -3.02 3.14 -22.05
N ASN A 139 -1.84 3.19 -22.66
CA ASN A 139 -0.60 2.70 -22.09
C ASN A 139 0.41 3.83 -21.97
N THR A 140 1.02 3.98 -20.80
CA THR A 140 2.06 4.97 -20.51
C THR A 140 2.96 4.47 -19.36
N GLU A 141 4.10 5.12 -19.14
CA GLU A 141 5.03 4.80 -18.04
C GLU A 141 4.79 5.61 -16.78
N LEU A 142 4.04 6.68 -16.87
CA LEU A 142 3.73 7.57 -15.75
C LEU A 142 2.34 8.16 -15.92
N LEU A 143 1.58 8.19 -14.84
CA LEU A 143 0.26 8.80 -14.82
C LEU A 143 0.04 9.54 -13.52
N TYR A 144 -0.57 10.71 -13.60
CA TYR A 144 -1.12 11.42 -12.47
C TYR A 144 -2.63 11.47 -12.57
N TRP A 145 -3.32 11.14 -11.47
CA TRP A 145 -4.76 11.30 -11.35
C TRP A 145 -5.06 12.16 -10.11
N ASN A 146 -5.60 13.33 -10.34
CA ASN A 146 -6.01 14.26 -9.30
C ASN A 146 -7.52 14.15 -9.08
N GLU A 147 -7.91 13.54 -7.98
CA GLU A 147 -9.32 13.32 -7.63
C GLU A 147 -10.07 14.63 -7.34
N ALA A 148 -9.38 15.64 -6.79
CA ALA A 148 -10.00 16.91 -6.44
C ALA A 148 -10.41 17.71 -7.69
N THR A 149 -9.60 17.65 -8.74
CA THR A 149 -9.86 18.31 -10.03
C THR A 149 -10.52 17.38 -11.05
N GLN A 150 -10.64 16.07 -10.74
CA GLN A 150 -11.15 15.04 -11.63
C GLN A 150 -10.38 14.96 -12.96
N LYS A 151 -9.06 15.20 -12.91
CA LYS A 151 -8.19 15.19 -14.08
C LYS A 151 -7.17 14.06 -14.00
N VAL A 152 -6.90 13.48 -15.17
CA VAL A 152 -5.83 12.49 -15.39
C VAL A 152 -4.88 13.10 -16.42
N TYR A 153 -3.57 13.01 -16.18
CA TYR A 153 -2.57 13.62 -17.08
C TYR A 153 -1.23 12.89 -16.99
N SER A 154 -0.45 13.05 -18.08
CA SER A 154 0.94 12.58 -18.16
C SER A 154 1.73 13.47 -19.11
N ASP A 155 3.04 13.57 -18.88
CA ASP A 155 4.03 14.19 -19.78
C ASP A 155 4.82 13.16 -20.59
N LYS A 156 4.54 11.85 -20.39
CA LYS A 156 5.26 10.75 -21.02
C LYS A 156 4.62 10.32 -22.32
N PHE A 157 5.31 9.42 -23.01
CA PHE A 157 4.76 8.73 -24.17
C PHE A 157 3.45 8.06 -23.81
N ILE A 158 2.47 8.15 -24.72
CA ILE A 158 1.16 7.52 -24.60
C ILE A 158 0.83 6.75 -25.88
N ARG A 159 0.32 5.55 -25.72
CA ARG A 159 -0.28 4.73 -26.77
C ARG A 159 -1.75 4.53 -26.44
N ILE A 160 -2.62 4.98 -27.33
CA ILE A 160 -4.07 4.83 -27.18
C ILE A 160 -4.55 3.88 -28.28
N GLN A 161 -5.10 2.77 -27.85
CA GLN A 161 -5.71 1.79 -28.73
C GLN A 161 -7.22 1.96 -28.71
N GLN A 162 -7.76 2.30 -29.87
CA GLN A 162 -9.19 2.34 -30.18
C GLN A 162 -9.56 1.14 -31.06
N PRO A 163 -10.84 0.82 -31.27
CA PRO A 163 -11.25 -0.31 -32.12
C PRO A 163 -10.70 -0.21 -33.55
N ASP A 164 -10.67 0.97 -34.14
CA ASP A 164 -10.32 1.23 -35.54
C ASP A 164 -8.89 1.80 -35.73
N ARG A 165 -8.22 2.20 -34.67
CA ARG A 165 -6.91 2.85 -34.79
C ARG A 165 -6.09 2.79 -33.52
N ILE A 166 -4.78 3.01 -33.67
CA ILE A 166 -3.84 3.21 -32.60
C ILE A 166 -3.26 4.64 -32.77
N ILE A 167 -3.29 5.42 -31.71
CA ILE A 167 -2.71 6.76 -31.66
C ILE A 167 -1.54 6.75 -30.71
N THR A 168 -0.40 7.32 -31.12
CA THR A 168 0.78 7.49 -30.27
C THR A 168 1.16 8.95 -30.16
N GLY A 169 1.77 9.34 -29.06
CA GLY A 169 2.23 10.70 -28.84
C GLY A 169 2.86 10.89 -27.48
N HIS A 170 3.20 12.14 -27.17
CA HIS A 170 3.75 12.54 -25.87
C HIS A 170 2.86 13.57 -25.19
N GLY A 171 2.60 13.31 -23.89
CA GLY A 171 1.78 14.17 -23.06
C GLY A 171 0.28 14.10 -23.39
N PHE A 172 -0.52 13.95 -22.37
CA PHE A 172 -1.98 14.01 -22.53
C PHE A 172 -2.66 14.53 -21.27
N ASP A 173 -3.86 15.08 -21.44
CA ASP A 173 -4.82 15.42 -20.38
C ASP A 173 -6.15 14.73 -20.65
N SER A 174 -6.82 14.29 -19.60
CA SER A 174 -8.12 13.63 -19.69
C SER A 174 -8.99 13.93 -18.47
N ASN A 175 -10.31 13.67 -18.61
CA ASN A 175 -11.18 13.52 -17.47
C ASN A 175 -10.89 12.18 -16.77
N GLN A 176 -11.36 12.02 -15.53
CA GLN A 176 -11.08 10.80 -14.74
C GLN A 176 -11.66 9.51 -15.32
N GLN A 177 -12.70 9.60 -16.18
CA GLN A 177 -13.31 8.46 -16.87
C GLN A 177 -12.57 8.11 -18.17
N MET A 178 -11.52 8.85 -18.54
CA MET A 178 -10.75 8.65 -19.77
C MET A 178 -11.63 8.67 -21.05
N THR A 179 -12.70 9.46 -21.07
CA THR A 179 -13.67 9.53 -22.18
C THR A 179 -13.51 10.77 -23.03
N ILE A 180 -12.88 11.82 -22.49
CA ILE A 180 -12.56 13.08 -23.14
C ILE A 180 -11.10 13.36 -22.86
N TYR A 181 -10.25 13.38 -23.89
CA TYR A 181 -8.82 13.55 -23.75
C TYR A 181 -8.20 14.36 -24.87
N THR A 182 -7.06 14.97 -24.59
CA THR A 182 -6.24 15.70 -25.56
C THR A 182 -4.81 15.15 -25.49
N ILE A 183 -4.23 14.84 -26.65
CA ILE A 183 -2.82 14.46 -26.78
C ILE A 183 -2.06 15.72 -27.23
N HIS A 184 -0.99 16.07 -26.50
CA HIS A 184 -0.26 17.32 -26.76
C HIS A 184 0.58 17.24 -28.03
N ASN A 185 1.33 16.16 -28.22
CA ASN A 185 2.21 15.94 -29.36
C ASN A 185 1.91 14.57 -29.97
N ILE A 186 1.11 14.54 -31.02
CA ILE A 186 0.81 13.32 -31.77
C ILE A 186 2.03 12.94 -32.62
N GLU A 187 2.48 11.68 -32.54
CA GLU A 187 3.60 11.14 -33.32
C GLU A 187 3.14 10.21 -34.43
N GLY A 188 2.03 9.51 -34.25
CA GLY A 188 1.52 8.58 -35.25
C GLY A 188 0.06 8.21 -35.04
N ILE A 189 -0.63 7.93 -36.16
CA ILE A 189 -1.97 7.33 -36.18
C ILE A 189 -1.91 6.15 -37.13
N PHE A 190 -2.23 4.94 -36.60
CA PHE A 190 -2.19 3.69 -37.34
C PHE A 190 -3.61 3.14 -37.38
N TYR A 191 -4.14 2.94 -38.56
CA TYR A 191 -5.46 2.31 -38.73
C TYR A 191 -5.36 0.79 -38.67
N VAL A 192 -6.32 0.14 -38.06
CA VAL A 192 -6.42 -1.31 -37.94
C VAL A 192 -7.53 -1.78 -38.83
N ASP A 193 -7.20 -2.52 -39.90
CA ASP A 193 -8.17 -3.10 -40.78
C ASP A 193 -8.82 -4.33 -40.12
N GLU A 194 -10.14 -4.34 -39.98
CA GLU A 194 -10.90 -5.46 -39.37
C GLU A 194 -10.78 -6.80 -40.15
N GLU A 195 -10.39 -6.76 -41.42
CA GLU A 195 -10.35 -7.97 -42.31
C GLU A 195 -9.02 -8.73 -42.26
N ALA A 196 -7.95 -8.15 -41.66
CA ALA A 196 -6.65 -8.82 -41.62
C ALA A 196 -6.33 -9.29 -40.18
N GLY A 197 -6.75 -10.46 -39.81
CA GLY A 197 -6.26 -11.12 -38.60
C GLY A 197 -4.73 -11.15 -38.60
N GLY A 198 -4.07 -10.10 -38.01
CA GLY A 198 -2.67 -10.13 -37.65
C GLY A 198 -1.64 -9.37 -38.48
N GLN A 199 -1.99 -8.45 -39.39
CA GLN A 199 -1.01 -7.56 -40.04
C GLN A 199 -1.30 -6.09 -39.76
N ILE A 200 -0.31 -5.40 -39.17
CA ILE A 200 -0.31 -3.96 -38.93
C ILE A 200 -0.20 -3.23 -40.27
N GLY A 201 -1.24 -2.48 -40.68
CA GLY A 201 -1.27 -1.69 -41.91
C GLY A 201 -0.19 -0.57 -41.88
N ARG A 202 0.18 -0.11 -43.08
CA ARG A 202 1.24 0.87 -43.35
C ARG A 202 0.98 2.21 -42.62
N ALA A 203 2.00 2.73 -41.96
CA ALA A 203 2.01 4.10 -41.42
C ALA A 203 1.93 5.13 -42.54
N HIS A 204 1.03 6.11 -42.45
CA HIS A 204 1.04 7.32 -43.22
C HIS A 204 1.58 8.44 -42.30
N VAL A 205 2.74 9.00 -42.70
CA VAL A 205 3.33 10.18 -42.07
C VAL A 205 2.75 11.43 -42.75
#